data_840b23a5f4d4c9379921857dc5a5cbe5
#
_entry.id   840b23a5f4d4c9379921857dc5a5cbe5
#
_cell.length_a   1.000
_cell.length_b   1.000
_cell.length_c   1.000
_cell.angle_alpha   90.00
_cell.angle_beta   90.00
_cell.angle_gamma   90.00
#
_symmetry.space_group_name_H-M   'P 1'
#
loop_
_entity.id
_entity.type
_entity.pdbx_description
1 polymer ?
#
loop_
_entity_poly.entity_id
_entity_poly.type
_entity_poly.pdbx_seq_one_letter_code
_entity_poly.pdbx_strand_id
1 'polypeptide(L)'
;EIIVGYVSILTDSMKLKILEDEETKKEICNELNISENNELPAIKIGRFAIDKKYAKQGLGSHILANVLLSMLKLSKTKIGFRVIIVEAYAIALDFYIKNNFYTRESDKEILKKIDMIKKQDPTRCFNIYLDLKDIKEEPKN
;
A
#
# COMPACT_ATOMS: atom_id res chain seq x y z
N GLU A 1 24.65 5.70 16.75
CA GLU A 1 23.49 5.76 15.84
C GLU A 1 22.50 4.68 16.27
N ILE A 2 21.19 5.05 16.41
CA ILE A 2 20.14 4.14 16.85
C ILE A 2 19.19 3.92 15.69
N ILE A 3 18.95 2.67 15.30
CA ILE A 3 17.96 2.32 14.28
C ILE A 3 16.62 2.17 14.98
N VAL A 4 15.67 3.08 14.66
CA VAL A 4 14.30 3.08 15.23
C VAL A 4 13.31 2.28 14.40
N GLY A 5 13.66 1.98 13.16
CA GLY A 5 12.82 1.21 12.23
C GLY A 5 13.45 1.10 10.85
N TYR A 6 12.86 0.30 9.99
CA TYR A 6 13.30 0.18 8.60
C TYR A 6 12.13 -0.16 7.68
N VAL A 7 12.31 0.14 6.41
CA VAL A 7 11.43 -0.27 5.32
C VAL A 7 12.26 -0.87 4.20
N SER A 8 11.81 -1.97 3.61
CA SER A 8 12.38 -2.52 2.38
C SER A 8 11.36 -2.40 1.25
N ILE A 9 11.84 -2.08 0.06
CA ILE A 9 11.02 -1.92 -1.13
C ILE A 9 11.53 -2.83 -2.26
N LEU A 10 10.59 -3.32 -3.06
CA LEU A 10 10.84 -4.23 -4.18
C LEU A 10 10.04 -3.75 -5.39
N THR A 11 10.49 -4.09 -6.58
CA THR A 11 9.67 -3.95 -7.79
C THR A 11 8.62 -5.07 -7.83
N ASP A 12 7.43 -4.75 -8.29
CA ASP A 12 6.32 -5.70 -8.44
C ASP A 12 5.37 -5.23 -9.56
N SER A 13 4.32 -5.97 -9.80
CA SER A 13 3.23 -5.59 -10.70
C SER A 13 1.88 -5.94 -10.10
N MET A 14 0.83 -5.26 -10.55
CA MET A 14 -0.55 -5.53 -10.16
C MET A 14 -1.46 -5.50 -11.38
N LYS A 15 -2.35 -6.49 -11.52
CA LYS A 15 -3.37 -6.47 -12.58
C LYS A 15 -4.29 -5.28 -12.37
N LEU A 16 -4.54 -4.52 -13.44
CA LEU A 16 -5.36 -3.31 -13.41
C LEU A 16 -6.78 -3.58 -12.86
N LYS A 17 -7.35 -4.75 -13.17
CA LYS A 17 -8.67 -5.16 -12.67
C LYS A 17 -8.81 -5.24 -11.14
N ILE A 18 -7.71 -5.21 -10.40
CA ILE A 18 -7.72 -5.24 -8.93
C ILE A 18 -8.08 -3.86 -8.34
N LEU A 19 -7.86 -2.78 -9.10
CA LEU A 19 -8.33 -1.44 -8.68
C LEU A 19 -9.84 -1.44 -8.53
N GLU A 20 -10.34 -0.92 -7.42
CA GLU A 20 -11.79 -0.86 -7.16
C GLU A 20 -12.49 0.27 -7.93
N ASP A 21 -11.78 1.36 -8.18
CA ASP A 21 -12.32 2.55 -8.85
C ASP A 21 -12.42 2.34 -10.37
N GLU A 22 -13.63 2.09 -10.84
CA GLU A 22 -13.94 1.85 -12.26
C GLU A 22 -13.60 3.03 -13.17
N GLU A 23 -13.75 4.27 -12.69
CA GLU A 23 -13.41 5.46 -13.45
C GLU A 23 -11.89 5.52 -13.68
N THR A 24 -11.12 5.35 -12.64
CA THR A 24 -9.65 5.27 -12.72
C THR A 24 -9.18 4.13 -13.63
N LYS A 25 -9.81 2.95 -13.56
CA LYS A 25 -9.48 1.86 -14.47
C LYS A 25 -9.68 2.25 -15.93
N LYS A 26 -10.82 2.85 -16.26
CA LYS A 26 -11.12 3.31 -17.62
C LYS A 26 -10.15 4.39 -18.09
N GLU A 27 -9.81 5.34 -17.24
CA GLU A 27 -8.81 6.36 -17.55
C GLU A 27 -7.46 5.75 -17.92
N ILE A 28 -6.95 4.85 -17.08
CA ILE A 28 -5.66 4.17 -17.31
C ILE A 28 -5.71 3.32 -18.57
N CYS A 29 -6.80 2.56 -18.79
CA CYS A 29 -6.97 1.77 -20.01
C CYS A 29 -6.91 2.65 -21.26
N ASN A 30 -7.57 3.81 -21.24
CA ASN A 30 -7.60 4.74 -22.36
C ASN A 30 -6.24 5.41 -22.58
N GLU A 31 -5.61 5.92 -21.52
CA GLU A 31 -4.30 6.60 -21.62
C GLU A 31 -3.20 5.69 -22.14
N LEU A 32 -3.16 4.43 -21.67
CA LEU A 32 -2.11 3.49 -22.01
C LEU A 32 -2.48 2.55 -23.16
N ASN A 33 -3.72 2.63 -23.66
CA ASN A 33 -4.25 1.70 -24.67
C ASN A 33 -4.09 0.22 -24.29
N ILE A 34 -4.46 -0.12 -23.06
CA ILE A 34 -4.36 -1.46 -22.47
C ILE A 34 -5.71 -1.96 -21.99
N SER A 35 -5.82 -3.26 -21.70
CA SER A 35 -7.02 -3.87 -21.10
C SER A 35 -6.88 -3.99 -19.57
N GLU A 36 -8.01 -4.19 -18.88
CA GLU A 36 -8.05 -4.42 -17.43
C GLU A 36 -7.24 -5.64 -16.96
N ASN A 37 -6.94 -6.57 -17.85
CA ASN A 37 -6.12 -7.74 -17.55
C ASN A 37 -4.61 -7.48 -17.62
N ASN A 38 -4.20 -6.30 -18.13
CA ASN A 38 -2.81 -5.92 -18.16
C ASN A 38 -2.28 -5.63 -16.75
N GLU A 39 -0.98 -5.79 -16.59
CA GLU A 39 -0.29 -5.49 -15.35
C GLU A 39 0.23 -4.06 -15.35
N LEU A 40 0.09 -3.39 -14.21
CA LEU A 40 0.69 -2.10 -13.95
C LEU A 40 1.98 -2.28 -13.16
N PRO A 41 3.04 -1.54 -13.49
CA PRO A 41 4.23 -1.47 -12.66
C PRO A 41 3.86 -0.99 -11.26
N ALA A 42 4.38 -1.68 -10.25
CA ALA A 42 4.14 -1.39 -8.85
C ALA A 42 5.44 -1.43 -8.04
N ILE A 43 5.45 -0.78 -6.90
CA ILE A 43 6.45 -0.97 -5.86
C ILE A 43 5.78 -1.72 -4.70
N LYS A 44 6.44 -2.76 -4.21
CA LYS A 44 6.01 -3.50 -3.03
C LYS A 44 6.81 -3.07 -1.82
N ILE A 45 6.13 -2.75 -0.74
CA ILE A 45 6.75 -2.67 0.58
C ILE A 45 6.90 -4.10 1.07
N GLY A 46 8.12 -4.62 1.06
CA GLY A 46 8.42 -6.01 1.45
C GLY A 46 8.47 -6.18 2.96
N ARG A 47 9.06 -5.22 3.66
CA ARG A 47 9.13 -5.19 5.12
C ARG A 47 8.98 -3.77 5.63
N PHE A 48 8.25 -3.63 6.71
CA PHE A 48 8.13 -2.40 7.46
C PHE A 48 8.08 -2.73 8.94
N ALA A 49 9.06 -2.25 9.69
CA ALA A 49 9.17 -2.53 11.11
C ALA A 49 9.61 -1.29 11.88
N ILE A 50 9.04 -1.12 13.06
CA ILE A 50 9.42 -0.11 14.05
C ILE A 50 9.87 -0.85 15.32
N ASP A 51 10.96 -0.40 15.94
CA ASP A 51 11.39 -0.93 17.22
C ASP A 51 10.26 -0.78 18.26
N LYS A 52 10.01 -1.85 19.01
CA LYS A 52 8.95 -1.91 20.04
C LYS A 52 9.00 -0.75 21.02
N LYS A 53 10.23 -0.27 21.33
CA LYS A 53 10.48 0.86 22.22
C LYS A 53 9.85 2.15 21.73
N TYR A 54 9.71 2.33 20.41
CA TYR A 54 9.16 3.52 19.76
C TYR A 54 7.79 3.28 19.14
N ALA A 55 7.22 2.07 19.30
CA ALA A 55 5.92 1.72 18.76
C ALA A 55 4.77 2.48 19.46
N LYS A 56 3.61 2.55 18.80
CA LYS A 56 2.36 3.15 19.31
C LYS A 56 2.43 4.64 19.68
N GLN A 57 3.41 5.37 19.13
CA GLN A 57 3.58 6.82 19.32
C GLN A 57 3.31 7.63 18.03
N GLY A 58 2.65 7.02 17.04
CA GLY A 58 2.41 7.63 15.73
C GLY A 58 3.61 7.58 14.77
N LEU A 59 4.79 7.16 15.24
CA LEU A 59 6.02 7.14 14.46
C LEU A 59 5.89 6.29 13.18
N GLY A 60 5.22 5.13 13.27
CA GLY A 60 5.00 4.27 12.12
C GLY A 60 4.24 4.97 10.99
N SER A 61 3.14 5.67 11.30
CA SER A 61 2.38 6.43 10.30
C SER A 61 3.19 7.59 9.73
N HIS A 62 3.98 8.27 10.56
CA HIS A 62 4.87 9.34 10.10
C HIS A 62 5.95 8.84 9.14
N ILE A 63 6.62 7.75 9.48
CA ILE A 63 7.63 7.14 8.60
C ILE A 63 6.98 6.65 7.31
N LEU A 64 5.82 5.97 7.38
CA LEU A 64 5.11 5.52 6.20
C LEU A 64 4.74 6.69 5.28
N ALA A 65 4.22 7.78 5.83
CA ALA A 65 3.90 8.98 5.05
C ALA A 65 5.13 9.52 4.29
N ASN A 66 6.28 9.62 4.94
CA ASN A 66 7.53 10.05 4.29
C ASN A 66 7.99 9.07 3.20
N VAL A 67 7.85 7.77 3.43
CA VAL A 67 8.14 6.75 2.41
C VAL A 67 7.22 6.91 1.21
N LEU A 68 5.92 7.07 1.42
CA LEU A 68 4.93 7.26 0.35
C LEU A 68 5.20 8.53 -0.48
N LEU A 69 5.53 9.65 0.16
CA LEU A 69 5.92 10.89 -0.52
C LEU A 69 7.19 10.70 -1.34
N SER A 70 8.17 9.97 -0.82
CA SER A 70 9.39 9.63 -1.55
C SER A 70 9.10 8.75 -2.77
N MET A 71 8.18 7.78 -2.64
CA MET A 71 7.72 6.93 -3.76
C MET A 71 6.99 7.76 -4.82
N LEU A 72 6.12 8.67 -4.41
CA LEU A 72 5.43 9.58 -5.32
C LEU A 72 6.43 10.44 -6.12
N LYS A 73 7.44 10.99 -5.46
CA LYS A 73 8.51 11.75 -6.12
C LYS A 73 9.29 10.87 -7.10
N LEU A 74 9.65 9.66 -6.70
CA LEU A 74 10.37 8.69 -7.52
C LEU A 74 9.57 8.33 -8.78
N SER A 75 8.27 8.10 -8.67
CA SER A 75 7.39 7.78 -9.80
C SER A 75 7.29 8.91 -10.83
N LYS A 76 7.37 10.16 -10.37
CA LYS A 76 7.30 11.33 -11.25
C LYS A 76 8.63 11.66 -11.93
N THR A 77 9.76 11.22 -11.39
CA THR A 77 11.09 11.71 -11.81
C THR A 77 12.01 10.65 -12.36
N LYS A 78 11.89 9.40 -11.97
CA LYS A 78 12.88 8.35 -12.25
C LYS A 78 12.31 7.05 -12.80
N ILE A 79 11.26 6.52 -12.21
CA ILE A 79 10.73 5.19 -12.52
C ILE A 79 9.21 5.28 -12.61
N GLY A 80 8.64 4.89 -13.76
CA GLY A 80 7.18 4.85 -13.95
C GLY A 80 6.56 3.68 -13.19
N PHE A 81 5.75 3.98 -12.17
CA PHE A 81 4.85 3.04 -11.53
C PHE A 81 3.63 3.79 -10.96
N ARG A 82 2.53 3.08 -10.75
CA ARG A 82 1.27 3.68 -10.33
C ARG A 82 0.85 3.27 -8.94
N VAL A 83 1.19 2.07 -8.50
CA VAL A 83 0.60 1.43 -7.32
C VAL A 83 1.68 1.01 -6.33
N ILE A 84 1.39 1.16 -5.06
CA ILE A 84 2.18 0.59 -3.97
C ILE A 84 1.41 -0.59 -3.39
N ILE A 85 2.07 -1.72 -3.24
CA ILE A 85 1.50 -2.99 -2.76
C ILE A 85 2.14 -3.36 -1.43
N VAL A 86 1.35 -3.95 -0.54
CA VAL A 86 1.81 -4.55 0.71
C VAL A 86 1.14 -5.91 0.90
N GLU A 87 1.90 -6.91 1.31
CA GLU A 87 1.38 -8.13 1.93
C GLU A 87 1.34 -7.90 3.44
N ALA A 88 0.18 -7.48 3.94
CA ALA A 88 0.00 -7.14 5.34
C ALA A 88 -0.45 -8.34 6.16
N TYR A 89 0.16 -8.56 7.31
CA TYR A 89 -0.38 -9.49 8.31
C TYR A 89 -1.72 -9.00 8.84
N ALA A 90 -2.61 -9.92 9.18
CA ALA A 90 -3.93 -9.60 9.74
C ALA A 90 -3.82 -8.64 10.94
N ILE A 91 -2.83 -8.83 11.80
CA ILE A 91 -2.58 -7.97 12.97
C ILE A 91 -2.13 -6.55 12.61
N ALA A 92 -1.55 -6.35 11.42
CA ALA A 92 -1.08 -5.05 10.95
C ALA A 92 -2.05 -4.35 10.00
N LEU A 93 -3.15 -5.01 9.63
CA LEU A 93 -4.04 -4.53 8.59
C LEU A 93 -4.65 -3.18 8.92
N ASP A 94 -5.10 -2.97 10.17
CA ASP A 94 -5.69 -1.68 10.60
C ASP A 94 -4.72 -0.52 10.47
N PHE A 95 -3.42 -0.77 10.70
CA PHE A 95 -2.39 0.24 10.51
C PHE A 95 -2.34 0.74 9.06
N TYR A 96 -2.39 -0.16 8.09
CA TYR A 96 -2.36 0.21 6.69
C TYR A 96 -3.67 0.84 6.21
N ILE A 97 -4.81 0.32 6.65
CA ILE A 97 -6.13 0.87 6.29
C ILE A 97 -6.27 2.32 6.79
N LYS A 98 -5.87 2.60 8.03
CA LYS A 98 -5.88 3.99 8.52
C LYS A 98 -4.91 4.93 7.79
N ASN A 99 -3.93 4.37 7.08
CA ASN A 99 -3.00 5.09 6.22
C ASN A 99 -3.42 5.03 4.73
N ASN A 100 -4.71 4.84 4.46
CA ASN A 100 -5.35 4.92 3.15
C ASN A 100 -4.99 3.80 2.16
N PHE A 101 -4.56 2.64 2.64
CA PHE A 101 -4.47 1.44 1.82
C PHE A 101 -5.83 0.79 1.64
N TYR A 102 -6.07 0.22 0.48
CA TYR A 102 -7.28 -0.49 0.11
C TYR A 102 -7.10 -2.00 0.18
N THR A 103 -8.13 -2.68 0.67
CA THR A 103 -8.24 -4.14 0.59
C THR A 103 -8.81 -4.55 -0.76
N ARG A 104 -8.55 -5.79 -1.18
CA ARG A 104 -9.16 -6.32 -2.41
C ARG A 104 -10.63 -6.64 -2.19
N GLU A 105 -11.45 -6.45 -3.22
CA GLU A 105 -12.86 -6.84 -3.23
C GLU A 105 -13.05 -8.32 -2.85
N SER A 106 -12.18 -9.20 -3.37
CA SER A 106 -12.20 -10.64 -3.07
C SER A 106 -12.05 -10.98 -1.58
N ASP A 107 -11.48 -10.07 -0.79
CA ASP A 107 -11.21 -10.29 0.62
C ASP A 107 -12.31 -9.74 1.54
N LYS A 108 -13.27 -8.97 1.02
CA LYS A 108 -14.31 -8.29 1.82
C LYS A 108 -15.09 -9.23 2.73
N GLU A 109 -15.48 -10.40 2.25
CA GLU A 109 -16.24 -11.38 3.05
C GLU A 109 -15.39 -11.97 4.19
N ILE A 110 -14.11 -12.25 3.91
CA ILE A 110 -13.19 -12.79 4.92
C ILE A 110 -12.91 -11.72 5.97
N LEU A 111 -12.78 -10.46 5.56
CA LEU A 111 -12.47 -9.33 6.44
C LEU A 111 -13.60 -9.01 7.42
N LYS A 112 -14.84 -9.41 7.16
CA LYS A 112 -15.95 -9.36 8.17
C LYS A 112 -15.62 -10.16 9.44
N LYS A 113 -14.71 -11.12 9.35
CA LYS A 113 -14.26 -11.97 10.48
C LYS A 113 -12.83 -11.61 10.94
N ILE A 114 -12.34 -10.41 10.64
CA ILE A 114 -10.95 -10.04 10.85
C ILE A 114 -10.51 -10.16 12.33
N ASP A 115 -11.39 -9.83 13.28
CA ASP A 115 -11.04 -9.93 14.70
C ASP A 115 -10.80 -11.37 15.15
N MET A 116 -11.56 -12.32 14.59
CA MET A 116 -11.34 -13.74 14.82
C MET A 116 -10.02 -14.20 14.17
N ILE A 117 -9.75 -13.75 12.95
CA ILE A 117 -8.52 -14.07 12.23
C ILE A 117 -7.31 -13.55 12.99
N LYS A 118 -7.33 -12.31 13.51
CA LYS A 118 -6.25 -11.75 14.31
C LYS A 118 -5.92 -12.59 15.55
N LYS A 119 -6.90 -13.25 16.14
CA LYS A 119 -6.71 -14.12 17.30
C LYS A 119 -6.19 -15.51 16.93
N GLN A 120 -6.69 -16.10 15.85
CA GLN A 120 -6.36 -17.47 15.44
C GLN A 120 -5.13 -17.56 14.56
N ASP A 121 -4.96 -16.61 13.65
CA ASP A 121 -3.88 -16.57 12.67
C ASP A 121 -3.43 -15.12 12.43
N PRO A 122 -2.75 -14.49 13.39
CA PRO A 122 -2.36 -13.08 13.32
C PRO A 122 -1.41 -12.77 12.15
N THR A 123 -0.70 -13.77 11.64
CA THR A 123 0.26 -13.66 10.53
C THR A 123 -0.35 -14.01 9.16
N ARG A 124 -1.64 -14.30 9.09
CA ARG A 124 -2.33 -14.46 7.80
C ARG A 124 -2.15 -13.20 6.96
N CYS A 125 -1.68 -13.38 5.72
CA CYS A 125 -1.38 -12.28 4.81
C CYS A 125 -2.61 -11.85 4.01
N PHE A 126 -2.76 -10.55 3.85
CA PHE A 126 -3.70 -9.90 2.94
C PHE A 126 -2.93 -8.98 1.99
N ASN A 127 -3.21 -9.09 0.70
CA ASN A 127 -2.65 -8.18 -0.29
C ASN A 127 -3.49 -6.91 -0.34
N ILE A 128 -2.88 -5.82 -0.01
CA ILE A 128 -3.48 -4.49 -0.03
C ILE A 128 -2.69 -3.56 -0.94
N TYR A 129 -3.28 -2.48 -1.37
CA TYR A 129 -2.65 -1.54 -2.30
C TYR A 129 -3.03 -0.09 -2.00
N LEU A 130 -2.21 0.83 -2.52
CA LEU A 130 -2.47 2.26 -2.52
C LEU A 130 -2.18 2.81 -3.91
N ASP A 131 -3.11 3.56 -4.49
CA ASP A 131 -2.90 4.30 -5.73
C ASP A 131 -2.14 5.60 -5.43
N LEU A 132 -1.07 5.87 -6.17
CA LEU A 132 -0.27 7.07 -5.98
C LEU A 132 -1.07 8.37 -6.14
N LYS A 133 -2.16 8.37 -6.91
CA LYS A 133 -3.04 9.53 -7.06
C LYS A 133 -3.69 9.97 -5.75
N ASP A 134 -3.86 9.04 -4.81
CA ASP A 134 -4.51 9.29 -3.52
C ASP A 134 -3.54 9.86 -2.48
N ILE A 135 -2.25 9.94 -2.80
CA ILE A 135 -1.25 10.60 -1.96
C ILE A 135 -1.35 12.11 -2.15
N LYS A 136 -1.76 12.80 -1.09
CA LYS A 136 -1.80 14.26 -1.08
C LYS A 136 -0.39 14.79 -0.84
N GLU A 137 0.11 15.61 -1.76
CA GLU A 137 1.27 16.45 -1.49
C GLU A 137 0.83 17.54 -0.50
N GLU A 138 1.60 17.74 0.56
CA GLU A 138 1.36 18.90 1.42
C GLU A 138 1.47 20.18 0.57
N PRO A 139 0.57 21.17 0.76
CA PRO A 139 0.70 22.42 0.04
C PRO A 139 2.08 23.01 0.37
N LYS A 140 2.85 23.30 -0.67
CA LYS A 140 4.11 24.02 -0.51
C LYS A 140 3.80 25.37 0.15
N ASN A 141 4.15 25.49 1.40
CA ASN A 141 4.15 26.80 2.08
C ASN A 141 5.19 27.71 1.44
#